data_a766a0772960c93bea6ca83115b5905e
#
_entry.id   a766a0772960c93bea6ca83115b5905e
#
_cell.length_a   1.000
_cell.length_b   1.000
_cell.length_c   1.000
_cell.angle_alpha   90.00
_cell.angle_beta   90.00
_cell.angle_gamma   90.00
#
_symmetry.space_group_name_H-M   'P 1'
#
loop_
_entity.id
_entity.type
_entity.pdbx_description
1 polymer ?
#
loop_
_entity_poly.entity_id
_entity_poly.type
_entity_poly.pdbx_seq_one_letter_code
_entity_poly.pdbx_strand_id
1 'polypeptide(L)'
;MRTGVNKGNYVTYKKIGNYVYTSGHVPITEQKKFIGKIPSEVSIDDGYKAAELCAELTLATIKKHGSIENLQPVNVIGFVNANEGFTDHANVLNGFTDKLSEFFSEKSTRSAVGVASLPLNVCVEVQCIFVHE
;
A
#
# COMPACT_ATOMS: atom_id res chain seq x y z
N MET A 1 4.00 -17.12 8.44
CA MET A 1 2.67 -16.55 8.22
C MET A 1 2.69 -15.56 7.07
N ARG A 2 1.68 -15.57 6.29
CA ARG A 2 1.58 -14.60 5.19
C ARG A 2 1.19 -13.24 5.73
N THR A 3 1.81 -12.20 5.20
CA THR A 3 1.52 -10.82 5.59
C THR A 3 0.45 -10.17 4.69
N GLY A 4 -0.06 -10.94 3.72
CA GLY A 4 -1.10 -10.51 2.81
C GLY A 4 -1.50 -11.66 1.92
N VAL A 5 -2.20 -11.34 0.83
CA VAL A 5 -2.68 -12.34 -0.12
C VAL A 5 -1.80 -12.27 -1.37
N ASN A 6 -1.28 -13.43 -1.79
CA ASN A 6 -0.49 -13.55 -3.02
C ASN A 6 -1.11 -14.66 -3.87
N LYS A 7 -1.86 -14.26 -4.90
CA LYS A 7 -2.58 -15.20 -5.76
C LYS A 7 -1.94 -15.39 -7.13
N GLY A 8 -0.95 -14.60 -7.46
CA GLY A 8 -0.32 -14.65 -8.76
C GLY A 8 1.02 -15.34 -8.74
N ASN A 9 1.60 -15.47 -9.92
CA ASN A 9 2.94 -16.01 -10.09
C ASN A 9 3.94 -14.85 -10.07
N TYR A 10 4.25 -14.36 -8.85
CA TYR A 10 5.15 -13.23 -8.67
C TYR A 10 5.70 -13.23 -7.25
N VAL A 11 6.71 -12.40 -7.00
CA VAL A 11 7.28 -12.18 -5.68
C VAL A 11 6.75 -10.88 -5.09
N THR A 12 6.73 -10.79 -3.77
CA THR A 12 6.26 -9.58 -3.09
C THR A 12 7.38 -8.58 -2.83
N TYR A 13 8.62 -9.02 -2.92
CA TYR A 13 9.80 -8.22 -2.62
C TYR A 13 10.89 -8.55 -3.63
N LYS A 14 11.53 -7.50 -4.17
CA LYS A 14 12.67 -7.72 -5.08
C LYS A 14 13.68 -6.60 -4.88
N LYS A 15 14.93 -6.98 -4.59
CA LYS A 15 16.02 -6.02 -4.47
C LYS A 15 16.90 -6.10 -5.72
N ILE A 16 17.15 -4.93 -6.33
CA ILE A 16 18.04 -4.80 -7.47
C ILE A 16 18.98 -3.64 -7.16
N GLY A 17 20.29 -3.95 -7.03
CA GLY A 17 21.24 -2.95 -6.55
C GLY A 17 20.80 -2.48 -5.17
N ASN A 18 20.66 -1.16 -5.00
CA ASN A 18 20.19 -0.58 -3.75
C ASN A 18 18.68 -0.36 -3.72
N TYR A 19 17.97 -0.68 -4.81
CA TYR A 19 16.53 -0.44 -4.89
C TYR A 19 15.75 -1.67 -4.45
N VAL A 20 14.66 -1.41 -3.74
CA VAL A 20 13.73 -2.44 -3.28
C VAL A 20 12.37 -2.16 -3.88
N TYR A 21 11.84 -3.13 -4.59
CA TYR A 21 10.52 -3.06 -5.21
C TYR A 21 9.57 -3.97 -4.45
N THR A 22 8.39 -3.48 -4.11
CA THR A 22 7.34 -4.35 -3.58
C THR A 22 6.24 -4.50 -4.61
N SER A 23 5.57 -5.64 -4.57
CA SER A 23 4.30 -5.78 -5.27
C SER A 23 3.23 -4.93 -4.57
N GLY A 24 2.10 -4.75 -5.20
CA GLY A 24 0.97 -4.11 -4.56
C GLY A 24 0.50 -4.90 -3.35
N HIS A 25 0.33 -4.24 -2.22
CA HIS A 25 -0.21 -4.85 -1.01
C HIS A 25 -1.68 -4.46 -0.85
N VAL A 26 -2.49 -5.42 -0.44
CA VAL A 26 -3.92 -5.24 -0.25
C VAL A 26 -4.26 -5.30 1.24
N PRO A 27 -5.32 -4.59 1.69
CA PRO A 27 -5.64 -4.46 3.11
C PRO A 27 -6.44 -5.66 3.62
N ILE A 28 -5.82 -6.85 3.58
CA ILE A 28 -6.43 -8.09 4.07
C ILE A 28 -5.45 -8.80 4.97
N THR A 29 -5.91 -9.14 6.17
CA THR A 29 -5.23 -10.05 7.09
C THR A 29 -6.24 -11.09 7.54
N GLU A 30 -5.82 -12.00 8.44
CA GLU A 30 -6.74 -12.97 9.03
C GLU A 30 -7.84 -12.29 9.85
N GLN A 31 -7.53 -11.13 10.43
CA GLN A 31 -8.44 -10.40 11.33
C GLN A 31 -9.21 -9.29 10.66
N LYS A 32 -8.70 -8.71 9.56
CA LYS A 32 -9.27 -7.51 8.94
C LYS A 32 -9.36 -7.64 7.44
N LYS A 33 -10.45 -7.14 6.88
CA LYS A 33 -10.65 -7.05 5.43
C LYS A 33 -11.34 -5.73 5.14
N PHE A 34 -10.78 -4.96 4.23
CA PHE A 34 -11.37 -3.69 3.79
C PHE A 34 -11.84 -3.87 2.34
N ILE A 35 -13.11 -4.21 2.20
CA ILE A 35 -13.70 -4.65 0.93
C ILE A 35 -14.76 -3.65 0.49
N GLY A 36 -14.73 -3.24 -0.77
CA GLY A 36 -15.77 -2.43 -1.37
C GLY A 36 -15.27 -1.12 -1.94
N LYS A 37 -16.19 -0.39 -2.51
CA LYS A 37 -15.91 0.88 -3.19
C LYS A 37 -15.96 2.06 -2.22
N ILE A 38 -15.09 3.02 -2.45
CA ILE A 38 -15.04 4.26 -1.70
C ILE A 38 -15.74 5.33 -2.52
N PRO A 39 -16.68 6.10 -1.97
CA PRO A 39 -17.11 6.13 -0.58
C PRO A 39 -18.41 5.37 -0.30
N SER A 40 -19.00 4.69 -1.27
CA SER A 40 -20.36 4.13 -1.10
C SER A 40 -20.40 2.94 -0.14
N GLU A 41 -19.35 2.12 -0.12
CA GLU A 41 -19.30 0.91 0.72
C GLU A 41 -18.25 1.02 1.82
N VAL A 42 -17.18 1.77 1.58
CA VAL A 42 -16.10 2.00 2.53
C VAL A 42 -15.93 3.51 2.64
N SER A 43 -15.99 4.05 3.85
CA SER A 43 -15.81 5.49 4.07
C SER A 43 -14.38 5.90 3.75
N ILE A 44 -14.17 7.21 3.55
CA ILE A 44 -12.82 7.76 3.36
C ILE A 44 -11.95 7.45 4.59
N ASP A 45 -12.51 7.57 5.79
CA ASP A 45 -11.79 7.28 7.03
C ASP A 45 -11.36 5.81 7.10
N ASP A 46 -12.23 4.90 6.73
CA ASP A 46 -11.89 3.47 6.69
C ASP A 46 -10.92 3.17 5.55
N GLY A 47 -11.02 3.90 4.44
CA GLY A 47 -10.06 3.84 3.36
C GLY A 47 -8.65 4.25 3.80
N TYR A 48 -8.58 5.31 4.62
CA TYR A 48 -7.32 5.74 5.24
C TYR A 48 -6.73 4.61 6.09
N LYS A 49 -7.55 3.97 6.93
CA LYS A 49 -7.11 2.85 7.77
C LYS A 49 -6.69 1.65 6.92
N ALA A 50 -7.37 1.42 5.81
CA ALA A 50 -6.99 0.36 4.87
C ALA A 50 -5.62 0.63 4.25
N ALA A 51 -5.37 1.87 3.82
CA ALA A 51 -4.07 2.26 3.28
C ALA A 51 -2.98 2.16 4.34
N GLU A 52 -3.28 2.50 5.58
CA GLU A 52 -2.39 2.34 6.72
C GLU A 52 -2.00 0.87 6.90
N LEU A 53 -2.97 -0.03 6.81
CA LEU A 53 -2.73 -1.47 6.88
C LEU A 53 -1.83 -1.93 5.72
N CYS A 54 -2.04 -1.40 4.52
CA CYS A 54 -1.18 -1.71 3.38
C CYS A 54 0.28 -1.34 3.67
N ALA A 55 0.52 -0.20 4.33
CA ALA A 55 1.87 0.20 4.72
C ALA A 55 2.46 -0.76 5.75
N GLU A 56 1.68 -1.16 6.75
CA GLU A 56 2.13 -2.13 7.76
C GLU A 56 2.52 -3.45 7.11
N LEU A 57 1.71 -3.93 6.16
CA LEU A 57 2.00 -5.18 5.45
C LEU A 57 3.23 -5.04 4.53
N THR A 58 3.41 -3.88 3.91
CA THR A 58 4.60 -3.58 3.11
C THR A 58 5.85 -3.65 3.97
N LEU A 59 5.82 -3.02 5.15
CA LEU A 59 6.95 -3.04 6.09
C LEU A 59 7.22 -4.46 6.57
N ALA A 60 6.19 -5.25 6.85
CA ALA A 60 6.36 -6.64 7.26
C ALA A 60 7.02 -7.47 6.16
N THR A 61 6.63 -7.26 4.90
CA THR A 61 7.26 -7.91 3.76
C THR A 61 8.75 -7.55 3.67
N ILE A 62 9.08 -6.27 3.81
CA ILE A 62 10.49 -5.83 3.76
C ILE A 62 11.29 -6.46 4.88
N LYS A 63 10.76 -6.46 6.11
CA LYS A 63 11.47 -7.04 7.26
C LYS A 63 11.65 -8.54 7.13
N LYS A 64 10.73 -9.23 6.47
CA LYS A 64 10.83 -10.66 6.23
C LYS A 64 11.97 -11.01 5.27
N HIS A 65 12.21 -10.16 4.27
CA HIS A 65 13.17 -10.45 3.20
C HIS A 65 14.45 -9.64 3.27
N GLY A 66 14.49 -8.60 4.09
CA GLY A 66 15.64 -7.70 4.17
C GLY A 66 15.57 -6.83 5.42
N SER A 67 16.07 -5.59 5.31
CA SER A 67 16.15 -4.67 6.43
C SER A 67 15.56 -3.32 6.05
N ILE A 68 14.91 -2.66 7.03
CA ILE A 68 14.47 -1.28 6.86
C ILE A 68 15.57 -0.28 7.26
N GLU A 69 16.70 -0.78 7.78
CA GLU A 69 17.81 0.08 8.18
C GLU A 69 18.42 0.76 6.96
N ASN A 70 18.59 2.08 7.04
CA ASN A 70 19.11 2.90 5.93
C ASN A 70 18.24 2.83 4.66
N LEU A 71 16.98 2.47 4.82
CA LEU A 71 16.02 2.42 3.71
C LEU A 71 15.23 3.72 3.68
N GLN A 72 14.93 4.21 2.47
CA GLN A 72 14.05 5.36 2.30
C GLN A 72 13.05 5.08 1.18
N PRO A 73 11.82 5.58 1.30
CA PRO A 73 10.84 5.44 0.23
C PRO A 73 11.18 6.35 -0.94
N VAL A 74 11.00 5.84 -2.14
CA VAL A 74 11.29 6.58 -3.39
C VAL A 74 9.99 6.96 -4.08
N ASN A 75 9.10 6.00 -4.28
CA ASN A 75 7.87 6.24 -5.04
C ASN A 75 6.75 5.35 -4.52
N VAL A 76 5.59 5.95 -4.32
CA VAL A 76 4.37 5.26 -3.90
C VAL A 76 3.33 5.41 -5.00
N ILE A 77 2.72 4.30 -5.40
CA ILE A 77 1.58 4.32 -6.31
C ILE A 77 0.41 3.65 -5.59
N GLY A 78 -0.65 4.40 -5.38
CA GLY A 78 -1.85 3.92 -4.72
C GLY A 78 -3.04 3.88 -5.66
N PHE A 79 -3.80 2.79 -5.57
CA PHE A 79 -4.99 2.54 -6.37
C PHE A 79 -6.20 2.48 -5.46
N VAL A 80 -7.18 3.33 -5.73
CA VAL A 80 -8.42 3.39 -4.94
C VAL A 80 -9.55 2.77 -5.77
N ASN A 81 -10.24 1.81 -5.18
CA ASN A 81 -11.44 1.22 -5.76
C ASN A 81 -12.56 2.24 -5.56
N ALA A 82 -12.69 3.17 -6.51
CA ALA A 82 -13.46 4.38 -6.33
C ALA A 82 -14.79 4.32 -7.07
N ASN A 83 -15.81 4.90 -6.45
CA ASN A 83 -17.05 5.15 -7.18
C ASN A 83 -16.79 6.17 -8.29
N GLU A 84 -17.58 6.10 -9.34
CA GLU A 84 -17.50 7.08 -10.40
C GLU A 84 -17.70 8.49 -9.82
N GLY A 85 -16.84 9.43 -10.21
CA GLY A 85 -16.89 10.80 -9.73
C GLY A 85 -16.16 11.06 -8.41
N PHE A 86 -15.65 10.03 -7.75
CA PHE A 86 -14.84 10.22 -6.54
C PHE A 86 -13.52 10.90 -6.90
N THR A 87 -13.12 11.91 -6.11
CA THR A 87 -11.92 12.69 -6.40
C THR A 87 -10.99 12.86 -5.21
N ASP A 88 -11.31 12.28 -4.07
CA ASP A 88 -10.53 12.50 -2.83
C ASP A 88 -9.57 11.35 -2.54
N HIS A 89 -8.85 10.92 -3.57
CA HIS A 89 -7.88 9.83 -3.47
C HIS A 89 -6.76 10.14 -2.48
N ALA A 90 -6.35 11.42 -2.42
CA ALA A 90 -5.25 11.85 -1.57
C ALA A 90 -5.51 11.54 -0.10
N ASN A 91 -6.72 11.81 0.39
CA ASN A 91 -7.05 11.56 1.80
C ASN A 91 -7.06 10.08 2.14
N VAL A 92 -7.36 9.21 1.17
CA VAL A 92 -7.26 7.77 1.37
C VAL A 92 -5.78 7.35 1.44
N LEU A 93 -5.00 7.74 0.45
CA LEU A 93 -3.60 7.33 0.36
C LEU A 93 -2.71 7.95 1.42
N ASN A 94 -3.15 9.04 2.04
CA ASN A 94 -2.42 9.61 3.17
C ASN A 94 -2.22 8.58 4.29
N GLY A 95 -3.11 7.60 4.44
CA GLY A 95 -2.93 6.53 5.43
C GLY A 95 -1.64 5.77 5.22
N PHE A 96 -1.29 5.50 3.97
CA PHE A 96 -0.04 4.82 3.63
C PHE A 96 1.19 5.71 3.89
N THR A 97 1.19 6.92 3.34
CA THR A 97 2.36 7.79 3.43
C THR A 97 2.56 8.35 4.84
N ASP A 98 1.49 8.57 5.60
CA ASP A 98 1.60 8.96 7.01
C ASP A 98 2.26 7.83 7.82
N LYS A 99 1.87 6.58 7.55
CA LYS A 99 2.48 5.43 8.23
C LYS A 99 3.96 5.33 7.89
N LEU A 100 4.34 5.51 6.63
CA LEU A 100 5.76 5.49 6.24
C LEU A 100 6.54 6.56 6.98
N SER A 101 5.96 7.73 7.23
CA SER A 101 6.64 8.82 7.93
C SER A 101 6.97 8.50 9.38
N GLU A 102 6.37 7.46 9.96
CA GLU A 102 6.73 7.00 11.30
C GLU A 102 8.04 6.22 11.31
N PHE A 103 8.48 5.71 10.14
CA PHE A 103 9.65 4.83 10.04
C PHE A 103 10.78 5.42 9.21
N PHE A 104 10.48 6.35 8.32
CA PHE A 104 11.46 6.91 7.38
C PHE A 104 11.49 8.41 7.48
N SER A 105 12.70 8.99 7.40
CA SER A 105 12.88 10.43 7.51
C SER A 105 12.56 11.19 6.22
N GLU A 106 12.66 10.54 5.07
CA GLU A 106 12.41 11.18 3.78
C GLU A 106 11.02 10.84 3.25
N LYS A 107 10.50 11.74 2.44
CA LYS A 107 9.21 11.54 1.78
C LYS A 107 9.43 11.02 0.36
N SER A 108 8.48 10.25 -0.12
CA SER A 108 8.47 9.71 -1.47
C SER A 108 7.77 10.65 -2.44
N THR A 109 7.98 10.42 -3.73
CA THR A 109 7.00 10.87 -4.73
C THR A 109 5.77 9.97 -4.64
N ARG A 110 4.63 10.41 -5.20
CA ARG A 110 3.39 9.64 -5.05
C ARG A 110 2.42 9.94 -6.19
N SER A 111 1.73 8.88 -6.63
CA SER A 111 0.50 9.00 -7.42
C SER A 111 -0.61 8.26 -6.72
N ALA A 112 -1.80 8.84 -6.67
CA ALA A 112 -2.99 8.23 -6.11
C ALA A 112 -4.10 8.35 -7.15
N VAL A 113 -4.59 7.21 -7.64
CA VAL A 113 -5.55 7.17 -8.75
C VAL A 113 -6.73 6.28 -8.40
N GLY A 114 -7.86 6.58 -9.02
CA GLY A 114 -9.04 5.72 -8.93
C GLY A 114 -9.02 4.68 -10.03
N VAL A 115 -9.51 3.49 -9.71
CA VAL A 115 -9.60 2.38 -10.66
C VAL A 115 -11.02 1.82 -10.64
N ALA A 116 -11.37 1.13 -11.73
CA ALA A 116 -12.71 0.56 -11.89
C ALA A 116 -12.94 -0.64 -10.96
N SER A 117 -11.88 -1.38 -10.64
CA SER A 117 -11.95 -2.54 -9.75
C SER A 117 -10.56 -2.88 -9.23
N LEU A 118 -10.52 -3.63 -8.14
CA LEU A 118 -9.27 -4.16 -7.58
C LEU A 118 -9.44 -5.65 -7.27
N PRO A 119 -8.34 -6.40 -7.22
CA PRO A 119 -8.40 -7.81 -6.86
C PRO A 119 -9.11 -8.00 -5.53
N LEU A 120 -9.91 -9.07 -5.42
CA LEU A 120 -10.65 -9.41 -4.21
C LEU A 120 -11.61 -8.31 -3.76
N ASN A 121 -11.88 -7.35 -4.63
CA ASN A 121 -12.75 -6.20 -4.35
C ASN A 121 -12.27 -5.37 -3.15
N VAL A 122 -10.96 -5.35 -2.90
CA VAL A 122 -10.41 -4.50 -1.83
C VAL A 122 -10.64 -3.03 -2.16
N CYS A 123 -10.65 -2.17 -1.14
CA CYS A 123 -10.91 -0.75 -1.35
C CYS A 123 -9.68 0.03 -1.81
N VAL A 124 -8.48 -0.49 -1.54
CA VAL A 124 -7.23 0.18 -1.90
C VAL A 124 -6.14 -0.87 -2.12
N GLU A 125 -5.18 -0.54 -2.97
CA GLU A 125 -3.98 -1.36 -3.17
C GLU A 125 -2.81 -0.41 -3.38
N VAL A 126 -1.64 -0.69 -2.76
CA VAL A 126 -0.51 0.23 -2.80
C VAL A 126 0.79 -0.52 -3.07
N GLN A 127 1.59 0.00 -3.99
CA GLN A 127 2.95 -0.48 -4.23
C GLN A 127 3.95 0.63 -3.94
N CYS A 128 5.18 0.24 -3.62
CA CYS A 128 6.20 1.21 -3.23
C CYS A 128 7.57 0.75 -3.70
N ILE A 129 8.40 1.74 -4.06
CA ILE A 129 9.81 1.54 -4.37
C ILE A 129 10.61 2.24 -3.28
N PHE A 130 11.61 1.55 -2.75
CA PHE A 130 12.51 2.06 -1.73
C PHE A 130 13.95 2.01 -2.22
N VAL A 131 14.85 2.68 -1.52
CA VAL A 131 16.28 2.63 -1.80
C VAL A 131 17.06 2.55 -0.49
N HIS A 132 18.10 1.70 -0.46
CA HIS A 132 19.09 1.70 0.63
C HIS A 132 20.13 2.76 0.37
N GLU A 133 20.31 3.62 1.34
CA GLU A 133 21.33 4.67 1.27
C GLU A 133 22.64 4.26 1.90
#